data_904dc7827e15e526aba5a2e5b01d6ffd
#
_entry.id   904dc7827e15e526aba5a2e5b01d6ffd
#
_cell.length_a   1.000
_cell.length_b   1.000
_cell.length_c   1.000
_cell.angle_alpha   90.00
_cell.angle_beta   90.00
_cell.angle_gamma   90.00
#
_symmetry.space_group_name_H-M   'P 1'
#
loop_
_entity.id
_entity.type
_entity.pdbx_description
1 polymer ?
#
loop_
_entity_poly.entity_id
_entity_poly.type
_entity_poly.pdbx_seq_one_letter_code
_entity_poly.pdbx_strand_id
1 'polypeptide(L)'
;SPSVPHLLAGLKALHIDPSDIRYIIVTHIHLDHAGGVGLLLQHCPNAMVVVHPKGKRHLADPSRLIAGAKAVYGAQFESLFDPILPVPEERLIVKEDGETLKLSAERTLVFYDTPGHANHHVSIYDSYSRGVFTGDTIGVFYPQLQEAGLTFCLPSTSPNQFDPEAMKQSAARLEELRPERIYFGHFGMLDDPQEAFRQLRVWLPKFVAAGKEAVDRHPEAPAAEQAKMAAHRLRGEVMAFLDDHGAPSSSSAHAAIELDLQVCAMGLIDYWQKQR
;
A
#
# COMPACT_ATOMS: atom_id res chain seq x y z
N SER A 1 -11.10 -13.11 4.01
CA SER A 1 -10.81 -11.98 3.14
C SER A 1 -11.89 -11.75 2.10
N PRO A 2 -12.69 -10.72 2.27
CA PRO A 2 -13.83 -10.40 1.39
C PRO A 2 -13.44 -10.17 -0.07
N SER A 3 -12.17 -9.81 -0.35
CA SER A 3 -11.66 -9.59 -1.71
C SER A 3 -11.48 -10.87 -2.54
N VAL A 4 -11.31 -12.04 -1.92
CA VAL A 4 -11.02 -13.29 -2.66
C VAL A 4 -12.11 -13.69 -3.64
N PRO A 5 -13.42 -13.64 -3.32
CA PRO A 5 -14.46 -13.89 -4.31
C PRO A 5 -14.39 -12.96 -5.52
N HIS A 6 -14.01 -11.69 -5.33
CA HIS A 6 -13.85 -10.74 -6.43
C HIS A 6 -12.63 -11.06 -7.30
N LEU A 7 -11.52 -11.48 -6.69
CA LEU A 7 -10.34 -11.94 -7.42
C LEU A 7 -10.66 -13.18 -8.28
N LEU A 8 -11.36 -14.16 -7.71
CA LEU A 8 -11.78 -15.35 -8.45
C LEU A 8 -12.76 -15.02 -9.59
N ALA A 9 -13.67 -14.08 -9.37
CA ALA A 9 -14.56 -13.60 -10.42
C ALA A 9 -13.78 -12.89 -11.53
N GLY A 10 -12.76 -12.09 -11.19
CA GLY A 10 -11.87 -11.44 -12.13
C GLY A 10 -11.07 -12.44 -12.97
N LEU A 11 -10.47 -13.46 -12.34
CA LEU A 11 -9.78 -14.55 -13.06
C LEU A 11 -10.73 -15.25 -14.04
N LYS A 12 -11.94 -15.58 -13.59
CA LYS A 12 -12.96 -16.18 -14.45
C LYS A 12 -13.33 -15.30 -15.64
N ALA A 13 -13.51 -14.00 -15.43
CA ALA A 13 -13.82 -13.04 -16.51
C ALA A 13 -12.69 -12.94 -17.55
N LEU A 14 -11.45 -13.15 -17.12
CA LEU A 14 -10.26 -13.19 -17.97
C LEU A 14 -9.97 -14.60 -18.55
N HIS A 15 -10.84 -15.56 -18.29
CA HIS A 15 -10.66 -16.98 -18.71
C HIS A 15 -9.35 -17.61 -18.18
N ILE A 16 -8.92 -17.21 -16.99
CA ILE A 16 -7.75 -17.76 -16.30
C ILE A 16 -8.23 -18.78 -15.27
N ASP A 17 -7.77 -20.03 -15.40
CA ASP A 17 -8.03 -21.05 -14.38
C ASP A 17 -7.14 -20.79 -13.14
N PRO A 18 -7.68 -20.79 -11.92
CA PRO A 18 -6.87 -20.65 -10.72
C PRO A 18 -5.73 -21.67 -10.59
N SER A 19 -5.85 -22.84 -11.20
CA SER A 19 -4.76 -23.84 -11.26
C SER A 19 -3.57 -23.42 -12.14
N ASP A 20 -3.75 -22.43 -13.03
CA ASP A 20 -2.68 -21.88 -13.86
C ASP A 20 -1.85 -20.82 -13.11
N ILE A 21 -2.34 -20.34 -11.96
CA ILE A 21 -1.62 -19.40 -11.14
C ILE A 21 -0.41 -20.09 -10.49
N ARG A 22 0.78 -19.63 -10.82
CA ARG A 22 2.05 -20.15 -10.29
C ARG A 22 2.57 -19.36 -9.10
N TYR A 23 2.28 -18.08 -9.05
CA TYR A 23 2.77 -17.18 -8.00
C TYR A 23 1.69 -16.23 -7.54
N ILE A 24 1.58 -16.09 -6.23
CA ILE A 24 0.87 -15.01 -5.55
C ILE A 24 1.95 -14.15 -4.91
N ILE A 25 2.12 -12.92 -5.37
CA ILE A 25 3.21 -12.06 -4.93
C ILE A 25 2.62 -10.90 -4.12
N VAL A 26 3.10 -10.70 -2.90
CA VAL A 26 2.66 -9.60 -2.05
C VAL A 26 3.77 -8.55 -1.92
N THR A 27 3.42 -7.29 -2.06
CA THR A 27 4.35 -6.18 -1.87
C THR A 27 4.73 -6.01 -0.41
N HIS A 28 3.79 -6.25 0.48
CA HIS A 28 3.97 -6.22 1.93
C HIS A 28 2.82 -6.98 2.63
N ILE A 29 2.88 -7.09 3.96
CA ILE A 29 1.99 -7.98 4.70
C ILE A 29 0.89 -7.26 5.49
N HIS A 30 0.57 -5.99 5.20
CA HIS A 30 -0.66 -5.42 5.74
C HIS A 30 -1.87 -6.20 5.25
N LEU A 31 -2.93 -6.28 6.06
CA LEU A 31 -4.02 -7.23 5.83
C LEU A 31 -4.88 -6.91 4.60
N ASP A 32 -4.94 -5.66 4.19
CA ASP A 32 -5.58 -5.21 2.96
C ASP A 32 -4.83 -5.67 1.69
N HIS A 33 -3.52 -5.97 1.82
CA HIS A 33 -2.70 -6.53 0.72
C HIS A 33 -2.52 -8.04 0.82
N ALA A 34 -2.28 -8.57 2.01
CA ALA A 34 -1.89 -9.97 2.19
C ALA A 34 -2.91 -10.82 2.97
N GLY A 35 -3.92 -10.23 3.58
CA GLY A 35 -4.88 -10.97 4.40
C GLY A 35 -5.68 -12.04 3.63
N GLY A 36 -5.88 -11.85 2.32
CA GLY A 36 -6.56 -12.82 1.45
C GLY A 36 -5.70 -13.97 0.93
N VAL A 37 -4.38 -13.91 1.11
CA VAL A 37 -3.44 -14.84 0.45
C VAL A 37 -3.69 -16.29 0.84
N GLY A 38 -3.84 -16.60 2.13
CA GLY A 38 -4.07 -17.96 2.60
C GLY A 38 -5.38 -18.55 2.05
N LEU A 39 -6.44 -17.73 1.97
CA LEU A 39 -7.72 -18.16 1.40
C LEU A 39 -7.62 -18.32 -0.13
N LEU A 40 -6.99 -17.40 -0.83
CA LEU A 40 -6.78 -17.47 -2.29
C LEU A 40 -5.95 -18.71 -2.66
N LEU A 41 -4.94 -19.05 -1.84
CA LEU A 41 -4.08 -20.20 -2.04
C LEU A 41 -4.84 -21.53 -2.05
N GLN A 42 -5.98 -21.64 -1.33
CA GLN A 42 -6.84 -22.83 -1.37
C GLN A 42 -7.47 -23.05 -2.75
N HIS A 43 -7.65 -21.98 -3.52
CA HIS A 43 -8.18 -22.04 -4.89
C HIS A 43 -7.08 -22.16 -5.96
N CYS A 44 -5.83 -21.89 -5.60
CA CYS A 44 -4.68 -21.91 -6.52
C CYS A 44 -3.69 -23.01 -6.12
N PRO A 45 -3.99 -24.30 -6.43
CA PRO A 45 -3.24 -25.45 -5.91
C PRO A 45 -1.76 -25.45 -6.31
N ASN A 46 -1.42 -24.87 -7.46
CA ASN A 46 -0.06 -24.82 -8.01
C ASN A 46 0.71 -23.55 -7.62
N ALA A 47 0.08 -22.59 -6.94
CA ALA A 47 0.72 -21.31 -6.65
C ALA A 47 1.71 -21.40 -5.47
N MET A 48 2.82 -20.69 -5.58
CA MET A 48 3.71 -20.35 -4.47
C MET A 48 3.48 -18.90 -4.07
N VAL A 49 3.63 -18.59 -2.80
CA VAL A 49 3.49 -17.22 -2.29
C VAL A 49 4.86 -16.58 -2.16
N VAL A 50 5.07 -15.46 -2.83
CA VAL A 50 6.34 -14.72 -2.79
C VAL A 50 6.21 -13.54 -1.85
N VAL A 51 7.15 -13.41 -0.92
CA VAL A 51 7.08 -12.44 0.17
C VAL A 51 8.47 -11.93 0.57
N HIS A 52 8.53 -10.71 1.12
CA HIS A 52 9.71 -10.15 1.77
C HIS A 52 10.16 -11.03 2.97
N PRO A 53 11.48 -11.16 3.26
CA PRO A 53 12.00 -11.99 4.37
C PRO A 53 11.32 -11.73 5.72
N LYS A 54 11.13 -10.45 6.08
CA LYS A 54 10.47 -10.07 7.34
C LYS A 54 8.98 -10.41 7.38
N GLY A 55 8.35 -10.65 6.22
CA GLY A 55 6.94 -11.01 6.10
C GLY A 55 6.67 -12.51 6.25
N LYS A 56 7.64 -13.38 5.91
CA LYS A 56 7.46 -14.84 5.85
C LYS A 56 6.76 -15.41 7.10
N ARG A 57 7.32 -15.15 8.29
CA ARG A 57 6.80 -15.68 9.55
C ARG A 57 5.36 -15.26 9.85
N HIS A 58 4.99 -14.06 9.40
CA HIS A 58 3.66 -13.50 9.64
C HIS A 58 2.60 -14.01 8.66
N LEU A 59 2.99 -14.49 7.49
CA LEU A 59 2.10 -15.24 6.60
C LEU A 59 1.95 -16.69 7.05
N ALA A 60 3.01 -17.30 7.58
CA ALA A 60 2.95 -18.65 8.15
C ALA A 60 2.12 -18.69 9.44
N ASP A 61 2.24 -17.66 10.29
CA ASP A 61 1.42 -17.47 11.49
C ASP A 61 0.90 -16.02 11.54
N PRO A 62 -0.34 -15.75 11.08
CA PRO A 62 -0.90 -14.41 11.04
C PRO A 62 -1.42 -13.88 12.37
N SER A 63 -1.27 -14.62 13.48
CA SER A 63 -1.84 -14.26 14.78
C SER A 63 -1.47 -12.84 15.25
N ARG A 64 -0.21 -12.43 15.05
CA ARG A 64 0.26 -11.07 15.40
C ARG A 64 -0.30 -10.00 14.49
N LEU A 65 -0.45 -10.28 13.18
CA LEU A 65 -1.09 -9.35 12.24
C LEU A 65 -2.56 -9.14 12.61
N ILE A 66 -3.26 -10.24 12.90
CA ILE A 66 -4.66 -10.22 13.34
C ILE A 66 -4.81 -9.39 14.61
N ALA A 67 -3.96 -9.63 15.62
CA ALA A 67 -4.00 -8.89 16.88
C ALA A 67 -3.75 -7.40 16.67
N GLY A 68 -2.74 -7.04 15.87
CA GLY A 68 -2.43 -5.64 15.53
C GLY A 68 -3.57 -4.95 14.80
N ALA A 69 -4.15 -5.59 13.78
CA ALA A 69 -5.26 -5.03 13.03
C ALA A 69 -6.55 -4.92 13.87
N LYS A 70 -6.83 -5.88 14.75
CA LYS A 70 -7.96 -5.76 15.70
C LYS A 70 -7.82 -4.54 16.61
N ALA A 71 -6.61 -4.21 17.04
CA ALA A 71 -6.37 -3.01 17.85
C ALA A 71 -6.63 -1.70 17.06
N VAL A 72 -6.42 -1.68 15.74
CA VAL A 72 -6.64 -0.52 14.88
C VAL A 72 -8.10 -0.41 14.45
N TYR A 73 -8.69 -1.50 13.95
CA TYR A 73 -10.00 -1.52 13.29
C TYR A 73 -11.17 -1.89 14.21
N GLY A 74 -10.88 -2.40 15.42
CA GLY A 74 -11.90 -2.72 16.42
C GLY A 74 -13.01 -3.63 15.87
N ALA A 75 -14.27 -3.21 16.05
CA ALA A 75 -15.45 -3.96 15.62
C ALA A 75 -15.56 -4.15 14.08
N GLN A 76 -14.87 -3.35 13.28
CA GLN A 76 -14.90 -3.47 11.83
C GLN A 76 -13.96 -4.56 11.30
N PHE A 77 -13.05 -5.09 12.15
CA PHE A 77 -12.03 -6.05 11.74
C PHE A 77 -12.61 -7.26 10.98
N GLU A 78 -13.63 -7.89 11.53
CA GLU A 78 -14.21 -9.11 10.93
C GLU A 78 -14.77 -8.86 9.53
N SER A 79 -15.52 -7.78 9.35
CA SER A 79 -16.10 -7.42 8.05
C SER A 79 -15.07 -7.03 7.01
N LEU A 80 -13.94 -6.47 7.43
CA LEU A 80 -12.89 -6.00 6.52
C LEU A 80 -11.91 -7.11 6.11
N PHE A 81 -11.59 -8.04 7.01
CA PHE A 81 -10.44 -8.93 6.82
C PHE A 81 -10.72 -10.42 6.94
N ASP A 82 -11.69 -10.87 7.74
CA ASP A 82 -11.90 -12.30 7.96
C ASP A 82 -12.43 -13.04 6.70
N PRO A 83 -12.09 -14.32 6.55
CA PRO A 83 -11.11 -15.09 7.34
C PRO A 83 -9.67 -14.84 6.87
N ILE A 84 -8.73 -14.75 7.81
CA ILE A 84 -7.30 -14.70 7.52
C ILE A 84 -6.72 -16.08 7.82
N LEU A 85 -6.24 -16.75 6.78
CA LEU A 85 -5.69 -18.09 6.88
C LEU A 85 -4.16 -18.08 6.77
N PRO A 86 -3.46 -18.95 7.53
CA PRO A 86 -2.02 -19.10 7.40
C PRO A 86 -1.64 -19.67 6.04
N VAL A 87 -0.43 -19.35 5.59
CA VAL A 87 0.20 -19.91 4.39
C VAL A 87 1.18 -21.00 4.85
N PRO A 88 1.07 -22.26 4.36
CA PRO A 88 2.05 -23.31 4.67
C PRO A 88 3.48 -22.88 4.31
N GLU A 89 4.44 -23.16 5.18
CA GLU A 89 5.83 -22.69 5.00
C GLU A 89 6.48 -23.19 3.71
N GLU A 90 6.15 -24.41 3.29
CA GLU A 90 6.60 -25.01 2.04
C GLU A 90 6.03 -24.32 0.78
N ARG A 91 5.01 -23.49 0.93
CA ARG A 91 4.41 -22.69 -0.14
C ARG A 91 4.97 -21.24 -0.17
N LEU A 92 5.89 -20.89 0.75
CA LEU A 92 6.47 -19.55 0.86
C LEU A 92 7.84 -19.48 0.18
N ILE A 93 7.98 -18.56 -0.77
CA ILE A 93 9.25 -18.16 -1.37
C ILE A 93 9.62 -16.79 -0.84
N VAL A 94 10.81 -16.68 -0.28
CA VAL A 94 11.36 -15.39 0.15
C VAL A 94 12.13 -14.76 -1.01
N LYS A 95 11.99 -13.45 -1.17
CA LYS A 95 12.78 -12.63 -2.07
C LYS A 95 13.42 -11.47 -1.33
N GLU A 96 14.74 -11.43 -1.39
CA GLU A 96 15.56 -10.34 -0.85
C GLU A 96 15.79 -9.25 -1.89
N ASP A 97 16.41 -8.16 -1.46
CA ASP A 97 16.76 -7.03 -2.30
C ASP A 97 17.64 -7.43 -3.49
N GLY A 98 17.26 -7.01 -4.69
CA GLY A 98 17.97 -7.32 -5.93
C GLY A 98 17.74 -8.74 -6.46
N GLU A 99 17.06 -9.61 -5.72
CA GLU A 99 16.74 -10.95 -6.21
C GLU A 99 15.73 -10.93 -7.36
N THR A 100 15.75 -12.00 -8.16
CA THR A 100 14.90 -12.11 -9.34
C THR A 100 13.97 -13.31 -9.28
N LEU A 101 12.87 -13.21 -10.03
CA LEU A 101 11.97 -14.32 -10.32
C LEU A 101 11.73 -14.38 -11.83
N LYS A 102 12.25 -15.41 -12.46
CA LYS A 102 12.08 -15.61 -13.90
C LYS A 102 10.72 -16.26 -14.18
N LEU A 103 9.86 -15.57 -14.89
CA LEU A 103 8.52 -16.05 -15.26
C LEU A 103 8.52 -16.73 -16.64
N SER A 104 9.34 -16.24 -17.59
CA SER A 104 9.50 -16.79 -18.92
C SER A 104 10.90 -16.49 -19.46
N ALA A 105 11.18 -16.84 -20.72
CA ALA A 105 12.44 -16.49 -21.39
C ALA A 105 12.65 -14.96 -21.46
N GLU A 106 11.56 -14.20 -21.60
CA GLU A 106 11.58 -12.75 -21.86
C GLU A 106 11.12 -11.92 -20.67
N ARG A 107 10.57 -12.56 -19.61
CA ARG A 107 9.99 -11.83 -18.48
C ARG A 107 10.62 -12.25 -17.16
N THR A 108 11.25 -11.30 -16.51
CA THR A 108 11.87 -11.44 -15.19
C THR A 108 11.37 -10.33 -14.27
N LEU A 109 10.97 -10.69 -13.06
CA LEU A 109 10.68 -9.75 -11.99
C LEU A 109 11.94 -9.54 -11.15
N VAL A 110 12.20 -8.29 -10.78
CA VAL A 110 13.29 -7.91 -9.87
C VAL A 110 12.67 -7.30 -8.63
N PHE A 111 13.09 -7.77 -7.45
CA PHE A 111 12.57 -7.34 -6.16
C PHE A 111 13.48 -6.27 -5.57
N TYR A 112 12.90 -5.16 -5.14
CA TYR A 112 13.60 -4.06 -4.50
C TYR A 112 13.05 -3.85 -3.10
N ASP A 113 13.92 -3.92 -2.09
CA ASP A 113 13.55 -3.56 -0.72
C ASP A 113 13.21 -2.06 -0.68
N THR A 114 11.99 -1.73 -0.33
CA THR A 114 11.47 -0.36 -0.36
C THR A 114 10.76 -0.01 0.96
N PRO A 115 11.53 0.07 2.07
CA PRO A 115 10.98 0.47 3.35
C PRO A 115 10.49 1.92 3.34
N GLY A 116 9.72 2.28 4.35
CA GLY A 116 9.20 3.63 4.57
C GLY A 116 7.71 3.62 4.86
N HIS A 117 6.90 2.93 4.05
CA HIS A 117 5.53 2.58 4.42
C HIS A 117 5.52 1.47 5.48
N ALA A 118 6.30 0.42 5.24
CA ALA A 118 6.50 -0.70 6.16
C ALA A 118 7.90 -1.31 6.00
N ASN A 119 8.45 -1.91 7.08
CA ASN A 119 9.77 -2.54 7.08
C ASN A 119 9.85 -3.87 6.31
N HIS A 120 8.72 -4.39 5.88
CA HIS A 120 8.56 -5.64 5.13
C HIS A 120 8.00 -5.38 3.73
N HIS A 121 8.31 -4.22 3.16
CA HIS A 121 7.80 -3.78 1.88
C HIS A 121 8.82 -4.01 0.77
N VAL A 122 8.36 -4.57 -0.36
CA VAL A 122 9.11 -4.69 -1.62
C VAL A 122 8.33 -4.04 -2.76
N SER A 123 9.05 -3.39 -3.65
CA SER A 123 8.54 -3.03 -4.97
C SER A 123 9.09 -4.00 -6.01
N ILE A 124 8.33 -4.28 -7.06
CA ILE A 124 8.67 -5.30 -8.03
C ILE A 124 8.74 -4.68 -9.42
N TYR A 125 9.94 -4.65 -10.01
CA TYR A 125 10.13 -4.22 -11.39
C TYR A 125 9.88 -5.39 -12.34
N ASP A 126 9.04 -5.17 -13.34
CA ASP A 126 8.75 -6.13 -14.40
C ASP A 126 9.50 -5.74 -15.68
N SER A 127 10.46 -6.55 -16.06
CA SER A 127 11.29 -6.30 -17.25
C SER A 127 10.51 -6.27 -18.56
N TYR A 128 9.39 -6.98 -18.63
CA TYR A 128 8.57 -7.05 -19.85
C TYR A 128 7.72 -5.80 -20.07
N SER A 129 7.00 -5.37 -19.04
CA SER A 129 6.18 -4.16 -19.11
C SER A 129 6.98 -2.88 -18.86
N ARG A 130 8.24 -3.01 -18.39
CA ARG A 130 9.07 -1.91 -17.88
C ARG A 130 8.38 -1.09 -16.80
N GLY A 131 7.47 -1.73 -16.09
CA GLY A 131 6.66 -1.13 -15.02
C GLY A 131 7.11 -1.59 -13.65
N VAL A 132 6.70 -0.85 -12.62
CA VAL A 132 6.98 -1.16 -11.22
C VAL A 132 5.66 -1.34 -10.46
N PHE A 133 5.51 -2.47 -9.80
CA PHE A 133 4.50 -2.67 -8.75
C PHE A 133 5.05 -2.02 -7.49
N THR A 134 4.51 -0.89 -7.10
CA THR A 134 5.05 -0.06 -6.01
C THR A 134 4.45 -0.37 -4.65
N GLY A 135 3.40 -1.21 -4.59
CA GLY A 135 2.62 -1.29 -3.38
C GLY A 135 2.27 0.12 -2.89
N ASP A 136 2.58 0.41 -1.63
CA ASP A 136 2.25 1.68 -0.98
C ASP A 136 3.43 2.66 -0.86
N THR A 137 4.61 2.28 -1.39
CA THR A 137 5.82 3.12 -1.30
C THR A 137 5.65 4.48 -1.99
N ILE A 138 4.95 4.51 -3.13
CA ILE A 138 4.68 5.77 -3.85
C ILE A 138 3.33 6.38 -3.42
N GLY A 139 2.54 5.64 -2.65
CA GLY A 139 1.24 6.07 -2.15
C GLY A 139 0.06 5.44 -2.86
N VAL A 140 -1.06 6.12 -2.76
CA VAL A 140 -2.38 5.71 -3.28
C VAL A 140 -2.73 6.58 -4.48
N PHE A 141 -3.18 5.96 -5.57
CA PHE A 141 -3.66 6.64 -6.78
C PHE A 141 -5.19 6.69 -6.80
N TYR A 142 -5.77 7.78 -7.29
CA TYR A 142 -7.22 7.98 -7.36
C TYR A 142 -7.70 8.10 -8.81
N PRO A 143 -7.92 6.99 -9.53
CA PRO A 143 -8.27 6.99 -10.95
C PRO A 143 -9.59 7.69 -11.25
N GLN A 144 -10.51 7.78 -10.29
CA GLN A 144 -11.79 8.52 -10.45
C GLN A 144 -11.57 10.02 -10.70
N LEU A 145 -10.45 10.58 -10.25
CA LEU A 145 -10.07 11.97 -10.52
C LEU A 145 -9.42 12.11 -11.90
N GLN A 146 -8.74 11.06 -12.37
CA GLN A 146 -8.16 11.05 -13.71
C GLN A 146 -9.23 11.11 -14.80
N GLU A 147 -10.39 10.50 -14.60
CA GLU A 147 -11.55 10.63 -15.50
C GLU A 147 -12.01 12.09 -15.63
N ALA A 148 -11.80 12.90 -14.61
CA ALA A 148 -12.06 14.33 -14.60
C ALA A 148 -10.85 15.18 -15.07
N GLY A 149 -9.78 14.56 -15.58
CA GLY A 149 -8.58 15.22 -16.08
C GLY A 149 -7.51 15.53 -15.03
N LEU A 150 -7.68 15.05 -13.78
CA LEU A 150 -6.72 15.27 -12.70
C LEU A 150 -6.02 13.96 -12.30
N THR A 151 -4.75 13.83 -12.59
CA THR A 151 -3.91 12.78 -12.00
C THR A 151 -3.61 13.12 -10.55
N PHE A 152 -4.02 12.26 -9.61
CA PHE A 152 -3.87 12.55 -8.19
C PHE A 152 -3.42 11.33 -7.39
N CYS A 153 -2.34 11.52 -6.60
CA CYS A 153 -1.76 10.52 -5.71
C CYS A 153 -1.46 11.15 -4.34
N LEU A 154 -1.68 10.41 -3.26
CA LEU A 154 -1.31 10.80 -1.90
C LEU A 154 -0.37 9.79 -1.26
N PRO A 155 0.57 10.21 -0.38
CA PRO A 155 1.40 9.29 0.38
C PRO A 155 0.56 8.34 1.24
N SER A 156 1.00 7.10 1.39
CA SER A 156 0.44 6.12 2.33
C SER A 156 1.33 6.04 3.57
N THR A 157 0.91 6.69 4.65
CA THR A 157 1.68 6.83 5.89
C THR A 157 1.02 6.09 7.06
N SER A 158 0.53 4.87 6.83
CA SER A 158 -0.20 4.08 7.81
C SER A 158 0.66 3.65 9.02
N PRO A 159 0.07 3.43 10.20
CA PRO A 159 0.81 2.95 11.36
C PRO A 159 1.23 1.48 11.14
N ASN A 160 2.29 0.99 11.77
CA ASN A 160 3.10 1.55 12.87
C ASN A 160 4.60 1.56 12.54
N GLN A 161 4.95 1.46 11.26
CA GLN A 161 6.32 1.33 10.78
C GLN A 161 6.70 2.43 9.79
N PHE A 162 5.88 3.49 9.71
CA PHE A 162 6.12 4.60 8.82
C PHE A 162 7.45 5.31 9.13
N ASP A 163 8.26 5.51 8.09
CA ASP A 163 9.51 6.25 8.11
C ASP A 163 9.60 7.13 6.84
N PRO A 164 9.45 8.46 6.98
CA PRO A 164 9.43 9.35 5.83
C PRO A 164 10.76 9.44 5.08
N GLU A 165 11.90 9.29 5.76
CA GLU A 165 13.19 9.35 5.09
C GLU A 165 13.47 8.06 4.31
N ALA A 166 13.14 6.91 4.88
CA ALA A 166 13.20 5.65 4.17
C ALA A 166 12.26 5.63 2.95
N MET A 167 11.04 6.20 3.08
CA MET A 167 10.10 6.30 1.96
C MET A 167 10.65 7.18 0.82
N LYS A 168 11.29 8.32 1.13
CA LYS A 168 11.93 9.18 0.13
C LYS A 168 13.07 8.46 -0.60
N GLN A 169 13.91 7.73 0.14
CA GLN A 169 15.01 6.96 -0.42
C GLN A 169 14.50 5.83 -1.32
N SER A 170 13.48 5.12 -0.88
CA SER A 170 12.82 4.07 -1.65
C SER A 170 12.22 4.62 -2.95
N ALA A 171 11.52 5.75 -2.89
CA ALA A 171 10.96 6.41 -4.06
C ALA A 171 12.04 6.86 -5.05
N ALA A 172 13.13 7.49 -4.57
CA ALA A 172 14.25 7.89 -5.41
C ALA A 172 14.89 6.70 -6.12
N ARG A 173 15.09 5.58 -5.41
CA ARG A 173 15.59 4.33 -5.98
C ARG A 173 14.71 3.80 -7.11
N LEU A 174 13.39 3.83 -6.93
CA LEU A 174 12.45 3.39 -7.97
C LEU A 174 12.42 4.34 -9.16
N GLU A 175 12.56 5.65 -8.95
CA GLU A 175 12.65 6.64 -10.01
C GLU A 175 13.90 6.45 -10.88
N GLU A 176 15.05 6.05 -10.28
CA GLU A 176 16.29 5.73 -11.00
C GLU A 176 16.15 4.56 -11.98
N LEU A 177 15.20 3.65 -11.75
CA LEU A 177 14.89 2.56 -12.69
C LEU A 177 14.26 3.06 -13.98
N ARG A 178 13.81 4.32 -14.02
CA ARG A 178 13.10 4.95 -15.15
C ARG A 178 11.95 4.09 -15.66
N PRO A 179 11.01 3.71 -14.78
CA PRO A 179 9.89 2.89 -15.20
C PRO A 179 9.02 3.64 -16.22
N GLU A 180 8.37 2.90 -17.11
CA GLU A 180 7.41 3.45 -18.07
C GLU A 180 6.01 3.55 -17.47
N ARG A 181 5.74 2.82 -16.37
CA ARG A 181 4.46 2.83 -15.67
C ARG A 181 4.59 2.41 -14.22
N ILE A 182 3.63 2.83 -13.41
CA ILE A 182 3.47 2.41 -12.02
C ILE A 182 2.20 1.58 -11.89
N TYR A 183 2.31 0.44 -11.22
CA TYR A 183 1.19 -0.36 -10.76
C TYR A 183 1.07 -0.17 -9.25
N PHE A 184 0.07 0.59 -8.81
CA PHE A 184 -0.16 0.88 -7.41
C PHE A 184 -0.72 -0.32 -6.65
N GLY A 185 -0.50 -0.37 -5.34
CA GLY A 185 -1.17 -1.31 -4.44
C GLY A 185 -2.68 -1.03 -4.34
N HIS A 186 -3.07 0.25 -4.47
CA HIS A 186 -4.45 0.71 -4.46
C HIS A 186 -4.80 1.39 -5.79
N PHE A 187 -5.89 0.92 -6.42
CA PHE A 187 -6.67 1.53 -7.50
C PHE A 187 -6.06 1.62 -8.90
N GLY A 188 -4.95 0.98 -9.19
CA GLY A 188 -4.65 0.81 -10.61
C GLY A 188 -3.27 1.22 -11.10
N MET A 189 -3.21 1.65 -12.34
CA MET A 189 -1.99 1.90 -13.10
C MET A 189 -1.93 3.35 -13.57
N LEU A 190 -0.71 3.88 -13.59
CA LEU A 190 -0.41 5.21 -14.17
C LEU A 190 0.75 5.08 -15.17
N ASP A 191 0.55 5.61 -16.39
CA ASP A 191 1.56 5.67 -17.46
C ASP A 191 2.46 6.91 -17.38
N ASP A 192 2.27 7.76 -16.37
CA ASP A 192 3.16 8.89 -16.05
C ASP A 192 3.80 8.72 -14.67
N PRO A 193 4.86 7.92 -14.55
CA PRO A 193 5.57 7.71 -13.29
C PRO A 193 6.15 9.00 -12.69
N GLN A 194 6.56 9.94 -13.54
CA GLN A 194 7.19 11.17 -13.08
C GLN A 194 6.21 12.04 -12.29
N GLU A 195 4.95 12.06 -12.70
CA GLU A 195 3.91 12.77 -11.97
C GLU A 195 3.65 12.15 -10.59
N ALA A 196 3.62 10.80 -10.48
CA ALA A 196 3.48 10.14 -9.19
C ALA A 196 4.65 10.46 -8.23
N PHE A 197 5.90 10.37 -8.71
CA PHE A 197 7.07 10.72 -7.91
C PHE A 197 7.07 12.20 -7.53
N ARG A 198 6.67 13.10 -8.45
CA ARG A 198 6.52 14.53 -8.18
C ARG A 198 5.50 14.78 -7.07
N GLN A 199 4.35 14.15 -7.13
CA GLN A 199 3.29 14.33 -6.12
C GLN A 199 3.73 13.79 -4.75
N LEU A 200 4.40 12.65 -4.68
CA LEU A 200 4.97 12.16 -3.42
C LEU A 200 5.92 13.20 -2.80
N ARG A 201 6.81 13.78 -3.60
CA ARG A 201 7.74 14.83 -3.12
C ARG A 201 7.01 16.08 -2.60
N VAL A 202 5.86 16.41 -3.16
CA VAL A 202 5.05 17.56 -2.73
C VAL A 202 4.24 17.25 -1.47
N TRP A 203 3.57 16.10 -1.44
CA TRP A 203 2.62 15.78 -0.39
C TRP A 203 3.27 15.18 0.86
N LEU A 204 4.30 14.36 0.74
CA LEU A 204 4.92 13.71 1.90
C LEU A 204 5.43 14.71 2.94
N PRO A 205 6.14 15.81 2.60
CA PRO A 205 6.52 16.84 3.57
C PRO A 205 5.33 17.50 4.27
N LYS A 206 4.23 17.72 3.57
CA LYS A 206 2.99 18.29 4.15
C LYS A 206 2.36 17.34 5.16
N PHE A 207 2.31 16.03 4.83
CA PHE A 207 1.84 15.00 5.74
C PHE A 207 2.69 14.96 7.02
N VAL A 208 4.00 14.88 6.88
CA VAL A 208 4.94 14.86 8.02
C VAL A 208 4.79 16.12 8.88
N ALA A 209 4.64 17.28 8.26
CA ALA A 209 4.43 18.55 8.99
C ALA A 209 3.09 18.60 9.72
N ALA A 210 2.02 18.05 9.13
CA ALA A 210 0.72 18.01 9.79
C ALA A 210 0.73 17.14 11.05
N GLY A 211 1.39 15.97 10.99
CA GLY A 211 1.59 15.12 12.16
C GLY A 211 2.43 15.80 13.24
N LYS A 212 3.54 16.46 12.85
CA LYS A 212 4.40 17.20 13.77
C LYS A 212 3.65 18.30 14.50
N GLU A 213 2.91 19.10 13.75
CA GLU A 213 2.15 20.21 14.32
C GLU A 213 1.11 19.74 15.33
N ALA A 214 0.38 18.64 15.04
CA ALA A 214 -0.61 18.08 15.95
C ALA A 214 0.02 17.63 17.27
N VAL A 215 1.18 16.97 17.19
CA VAL A 215 1.92 16.47 18.37
C VAL A 215 2.55 17.62 19.18
N ASP A 216 3.12 18.64 18.51
CA ASP A 216 3.80 19.75 19.19
C ASP A 216 2.82 20.72 19.86
N ARG A 217 1.67 21.00 19.22
CA ARG A 217 0.66 21.91 19.78
C ARG A 217 -0.20 21.29 20.88
N HIS A 218 -0.34 19.97 20.86
CA HIS A 218 -1.21 19.24 21.79
C HIS A 218 -0.46 18.05 22.43
N PRO A 219 0.67 18.28 23.13
CA PRO A 219 1.55 17.21 23.60
C PRO A 219 0.88 16.26 24.59
N GLU A 220 -0.11 16.75 25.35
CA GLU A 220 -0.83 15.97 26.35
C GLU A 220 -2.12 15.33 25.82
N ALA A 221 -2.51 15.63 24.57
CA ALA A 221 -3.70 15.04 24.00
C ALA A 221 -3.49 13.56 23.66
N PRO A 222 -4.52 12.71 23.80
CA PRO A 222 -4.45 11.32 23.34
C PRO A 222 -4.09 11.22 21.84
N ALA A 223 -3.36 10.16 21.46
CA ALA A 223 -2.94 9.93 20.07
C ALA A 223 -4.10 10.02 19.08
N ALA A 224 -5.26 9.49 19.45
CA ALA A 224 -6.46 9.54 18.60
C ALA A 224 -6.97 10.96 18.35
N GLU A 225 -6.82 11.87 19.31
CA GLU A 225 -7.19 13.29 19.13
C GLU A 225 -6.16 14.02 18.29
N GLN A 226 -4.86 13.78 18.53
CA GLN A 226 -3.79 14.30 17.67
C GLN A 226 -3.97 13.85 16.23
N ALA A 227 -4.32 12.57 15.99
CA ALA A 227 -4.58 12.06 14.66
C ALA A 227 -5.78 12.76 13.98
N LYS A 228 -6.87 13.02 14.70
CA LYS A 228 -8.00 13.80 14.16
C LYS A 228 -7.59 15.21 13.75
N MET A 229 -6.73 15.87 14.54
CA MET A 229 -6.22 17.22 14.21
C MET A 229 -5.35 17.20 12.96
N ALA A 230 -4.44 16.23 12.85
CA ALA A 230 -3.61 16.04 11.66
C ALA A 230 -4.45 15.73 10.42
N ALA A 231 -5.43 14.82 10.53
CA ALA A 231 -6.35 14.47 9.44
C ALA A 231 -7.18 15.68 8.99
N HIS A 232 -7.69 16.48 9.94
CA HIS A 232 -8.46 17.70 9.62
C HIS A 232 -7.61 18.72 8.83
N ARG A 233 -6.37 18.94 9.25
CA ARG A 233 -5.45 19.82 8.53
C ARG A 233 -5.17 19.30 7.11
N LEU A 234 -4.80 18.01 6.97
CA LEU A 234 -4.53 17.40 5.69
C LEU A 234 -5.74 17.46 4.77
N ARG A 235 -6.93 17.20 5.31
CA ARG A 235 -8.18 17.34 4.58
C ARG A 235 -8.34 18.75 4.01
N GLY A 236 -8.10 19.78 4.79
CA GLY A 236 -8.17 21.18 4.33
C GLY A 236 -7.23 21.45 3.15
N GLU A 237 -5.97 20.99 3.25
CA GLU A 237 -4.98 21.19 2.19
C GLU A 237 -5.33 20.38 0.91
N VAL A 238 -5.79 19.13 1.07
CA VAL A 238 -6.16 18.25 -0.07
C VAL A 238 -7.41 18.77 -0.76
N MET A 239 -8.47 19.12 -0.01
CA MET A 239 -9.70 19.63 -0.61
C MET A 239 -9.47 20.96 -1.34
N ALA A 240 -8.70 21.88 -0.75
CA ALA A 240 -8.33 23.13 -1.44
C ALA A 240 -7.57 22.84 -2.76
N PHE A 241 -6.64 21.87 -2.76
CA PHE A 241 -5.95 21.47 -3.98
C PHE A 241 -6.92 20.91 -5.05
N LEU A 242 -7.86 20.06 -4.64
CA LEU A 242 -8.84 19.46 -5.55
C LEU A 242 -9.78 20.54 -6.14
N ASP A 243 -10.24 21.48 -5.32
CA ASP A 243 -11.08 22.61 -5.75
C ASP A 243 -10.35 23.52 -6.74
N ASP A 244 -9.07 23.85 -6.44
CA ASP A 244 -8.23 24.69 -7.33
C ASP A 244 -7.97 24.03 -8.69
N HIS A 245 -8.04 22.68 -8.75
CA HIS A 245 -7.85 21.91 -9.99
C HIS A 245 -9.19 21.47 -10.63
N GLY A 246 -10.32 21.98 -10.14
CA GLY A 246 -11.63 21.72 -10.72
C GLY A 246 -12.13 20.28 -10.56
N ALA A 247 -11.64 19.55 -9.56
CA ALA A 247 -12.11 18.19 -9.29
C ALA A 247 -13.58 18.21 -8.85
N PRO A 248 -14.45 17.32 -9.40
CA PRO A 248 -15.85 17.29 -9.03
C PRO A 248 -16.04 16.97 -7.55
N SER A 249 -16.74 17.81 -6.79
CA SER A 249 -17.06 17.59 -5.37
C SER A 249 -17.91 16.33 -5.13
N SER A 250 -18.58 15.83 -6.16
CA SER A 250 -19.39 14.61 -6.15
C SER A 250 -18.58 13.34 -6.50
N SER A 251 -17.26 13.44 -6.72
CA SER A 251 -16.44 12.28 -7.06
C SER A 251 -16.42 11.26 -5.90
N SER A 252 -16.57 9.98 -6.24
CA SER A 252 -16.44 8.88 -5.29
C SER A 252 -15.03 8.79 -4.64
N ALA A 253 -14.03 9.44 -5.25
CA ALA A 253 -12.69 9.56 -4.68
C ALA A 253 -12.68 10.28 -3.32
N HIS A 254 -13.60 11.24 -3.07
CA HIS A 254 -13.62 11.99 -1.82
C HIS A 254 -13.78 11.09 -0.59
N ALA A 255 -14.66 10.09 -0.66
CA ALA A 255 -14.85 9.16 0.46
C ALA A 255 -13.61 8.29 0.72
N ALA A 256 -12.92 7.85 -0.34
CA ALA A 256 -11.68 7.11 -0.22
C ALA A 256 -10.56 8.00 0.37
N ILE A 257 -10.40 9.22 -0.14
CA ILE A 257 -9.42 10.20 0.36
C ILE A 257 -9.65 10.48 1.84
N GLU A 258 -10.89 10.69 2.28
CA GLU A 258 -11.21 10.91 3.71
C GLU A 258 -10.75 9.76 4.59
N LEU A 259 -10.99 8.51 4.18
CA LEU A 259 -10.55 7.33 4.91
C LEU A 259 -9.02 7.25 4.94
N ASP A 260 -8.36 7.44 3.80
CA ASP A 260 -6.91 7.38 3.68
C ASP A 260 -6.24 8.44 4.55
N LEU A 261 -6.76 9.68 4.58
CA LEU A 261 -6.23 10.73 5.42
C LEU A 261 -6.34 10.41 6.91
N GLN A 262 -7.42 9.75 7.35
CA GLN A 262 -7.58 9.32 8.75
C GLN A 262 -6.54 8.25 9.11
N VAL A 263 -6.37 7.23 8.27
CA VAL A 263 -5.39 6.16 8.51
C VAL A 263 -3.96 6.72 8.46
N CYS A 264 -3.66 7.56 7.47
CA CYS A 264 -2.36 8.22 7.35
C CYS A 264 -2.02 9.07 8.57
N ALA A 265 -2.99 9.85 9.07
CA ALA A 265 -2.78 10.65 10.26
C ALA A 265 -2.40 9.82 11.49
N MET A 266 -3.00 8.63 11.65
CA MET A 266 -2.61 7.72 12.75
C MET A 266 -1.14 7.32 12.66
N GLY A 267 -0.64 7.02 11.47
CA GLY A 267 0.77 6.66 11.28
C GLY A 267 1.73 7.83 11.47
N LEU A 268 1.33 9.04 11.08
CA LEU A 268 2.10 10.26 11.35
C LEU A 268 2.25 10.53 12.84
N ILE A 269 1.17 10.36 13.63
CA ILE A 269 1.22 10.52 15.07
C ILE A 269 2.08 9.44 15.72
N ASP A 270 1.91 8.17 15.33
CA ASP A 270 2.75 7.07 15.81
C ASP A 270 4.24 7.34 15.55
N TYR A 271 4.58 7.81 14.35
CA TYR A 271 5.96 8.19 13.99
C TYR A 271 6.51 9.28 14.93
N TRP A 272 5.79 10.40 15.10
CA TRP A 272 6.28 11.52 15.89
C TRP A 272 6.31 11.24 17.39
N GLN A 273 5.43 10.38 17.90
CA GLN A 273 5.47 9.94 19.30
C GLN A 273 6.70 9.07 19.60
N LYS A 274 7.16 8.28 18.63
CA LYS A 274 8.39 7.47 18.75
C LYS A 274 9.68 8.29 18.66
N GLN A 275 9.62 9.52 18.19
CA GLN A 275 10.78 10.43 18.12
C GLN A 275 10.97 11.27 19.41
N ARG A 276 10.04 11.17 20.34
CA ARG A 276 10.11 11.83 21.68
C ARG A 276 10.78 10.92 22.69
#